data_cc6a2cb651db5f21ae7339819cad61cb
#
_entry.id   cc6a2cb651db5f21ae7339819cad61cb
#
_cell.length_a   1.000
_cell.length_b   1.000
_cell.length_c   1.000
_cell.angle_alpha   90.00
_cell.angle_beta   90.00
_cell.angle_gamma   90.00
#
_symmetry.space_group_name_H-M   'P 1'
#
loop_
_entity.id
_entity.type
_entity.pdbx_description
1 polymer ?
#
loop_
_entity_poly.entity_id
_entity_poly.type
_entity_poly.pdbx_seq_one_letter_code
_entity_poly.pdbx_strand_id
1 'polypeptide(L)'
;MLAVKLQECFGLGETPRLLDGRVPVLFHLLSPARRLLAVTDDLASFWSGPYAQVRAEMRGRYPKHPWPEDPWNAIATARTKNRM
;
A
#
# COMPACT_ATOMS: atom_id res chain seq x y z
N MET A 1 -13.04 4.88 6.64
CA MET A 1 -12.22 5.07 5.45
C MET A 1 -10.86 5.65 5.86
N LEU A 2 -9.80 5.17 5.27
CA LEU A 2 -8.44 5.56 5.64
C LEU A 2 -7.62 5.81 4.39
N ALA A 3 -7.07 7.00 4.24
CA ALA A 3 -6.24 7.36 3.10
C ALA A 3 -4.77 7.26 3.51
N VAL A 4 -4.02 6.38 2.86
CA VAL A 4 -2.62 6.14 3.18
C VAL A 4 -1.83 5.99 1.90
N LYS A 5 -0.55 6.32 1.95
CA LYS A 5 0.32 6.05 0.82
C LYS A 5 0.51 4.55 0.67
N LEU A 6 0.57 4.09 -0.57
CA LEU A 6 0.69 2.67 -0.86
C LEU A 6 1.90 2.06 -0.15
N GLN A 7 3.02 2.76 -0.14
CA GLN A 7 4.23 2.23 0.46
C GLN A 7 4.14 2.08 1.98
N GLU A 8 3.17 2.73 2.61
CA GLU A 8 2.96 2.54 4.04
C GLU A 8 2.28 1.22 4.36
N CYS A 9 1.73 0.57 3.34
CA CYS A 9 1.03 -0.69 3.52
C CYS A 9 1.90 -1.91 3.25
N PHE A 10 3.11 -1.73 2.76
CA PHE A 10 3.98 -2.88 2.52
C PHE A 10 4.17 -3.68 3.79
N GLY A 11 4.10 -4.99 3.66
CA GLY A 11 4.25 -5.89 4.79
C GLY A 11 2.95 -6.27 5.47
N LEU A 12 1.84 -5.60 5.11
CA LEU A 12 0.56 -5.94 5.69
C LEU A 12 -0.07 -7.08 4.89
N GLY A 13 -0.14 -8.25 5.50
CA GLY A 13 -0.75 -9.41 4.84
C GLY A 13 -2.26 -9.45 4.98
N GLU A 14 -2.81 -8.68 5.90
CA GLU A 14 -4.24 -8.64 6.14
C GLU A 14 -4.68 -7.20 6.30
N THR A 15 -5.92 -6.94 5.87
CA THR A 15 -6.50 -5.62 6.07
C THR A 15 -6.88 -5.46 7.54
N PRO A 16 -6.47 -4.36 8.19
CA PRO A 16 -6.90 -4.11 9.56
C PRO A 16 -8.41 -4.00 9.66
N ARG A 17 -8.95 -4.32 10.83
CA ARG A 17 -10.38 -4.28 11.06
C ARG A 17 -10.68 -3.50 12.32
N LEU A 18 -11.88 -2.96 12.37
CA LEU A 18 -12.38 -2.25 13.54
C LEU A 18 -13.44 -3.09 14.23
N LEU A 19 -13.80 -2.69 15.45
CA LEU A 19 -14.89 -3.32 16.21
C LEU A 19 -14.69 -4.83 16.32
N ASP A 20 -13.56 -5.22 16.87
CA ASP A 20 -13.21 -6.62 17.12
C ASP A 20 -13.23 -7.45 15.84
N GLY A 21 -12.78 -6.84 14.75
CA GLY A 21 -12.65 -7.56 13.50
C GLY A 21 -13.90 -7.62 12.67
N ARG A 22 -14.97 -6.96 13.09
CA ARG A 22 -16.24 -7.04 12.37
C ARG A 22 -16.36 -6.04 11.25
N VAL A 23 -15.58 -4.95 11.29
CA VAL A 23 -15.67 -3.90 10.28
C VAL A 23 -14.32 -3.76 9.60
N PRO A 24 -14.19 -4.14 8.33
CA PRO A 24 -12.94 -3.95 7.60
C PRO A 24 -12.72 -2.47 7.35
N VAL A 25 -11.43 -2.07 7.34
CA VAL A 25 -11.05 -0.71 7.03
C VAL A 25 -10.98 -0.57 5.51
N LEU A 26 -11.65 0.43 4.97
CA LEU A 26 -11.56 0.73 3.55
C LEU A 26 -10.37 1.66 3.32
N PHE A 27 -9.40 1.18 2.55
CA PHE A 27 -8.20 1.94 2.26
C PHE A 27 -8.32 2.67 0.94
N HIS A 28 -7.98 3.95 0.97
CA HIS A 28 -7.71 4.72 -0.23
C HIS A 28 -6.20 4.77 -0.37
N LEU A 29 -5.67 4.00 -1.30
CA LEU A 29 -4.23 3.86 -1.47
C LEU A 29 -3.72 4.97 -2.38
N LEU A 30 -2.73 5.70 -1.89
CA LEU A 30 -2.24 6.91 -2.56
C LEU A 30 -0.81 6.72 -3.06
N SER A 31 -0.48 7.44 -4.12
CA SER A 31 0.89 7.53 -4.61
C SER A 31 1.74 8.37 -3.66
N PRO A 32 3.06 8.40 -3.87
CA PRO A 32 3.91 9.31 -3.09
C PRO A 32 3.47 10.76 -3.16
N ALA A 33 2.84 11.17 -4.26
CA ALA A 33 2.32 12.53 -4.42
C ALA A 33 0.87 12.65 -3.95
N ARG A 34 0.36 11.64 -3.25
CA ARG A 34 -0.96 11.62 -2.64
C ARG A 34 -2.10 11.59 -3.66
N ARG A 35 -1.87 11.01 -4.81
CA ARG A 35 -2.92 10.79 -5.78
C ARG A 35 -3.53 9.42 -5.56
N LEU A 36 -4.85 9.32 -5.74
CA LEU A 36 -5.55 8.06 -5.53
C LEU A 36 -5.13 7.03 -6.56
N LEU A 37 -4.69 5.88 -6.09
CA LEU A 37 -4.31 4.75 -6.95
C LEU A 37 -5.36 3.67 -6.95
N ALA A 38 -5.93 3.37 -5.78
CA ALA A 38 -6.90 2.29 -5.67
C ALA A 38 -7.66 2.43 -4.36
N VAL A 39 -8.83 1.80 -4.30
CA VAL A 39 -9.62 1.73 -3.08
C VAL A 39 -9.87 0.26 -2.82
N THR A 40 -9.54 -0.20 -1.62
CA THR A 40 -9.71 -1.61 -1.29
C THR A 40 -9.97 -1.81 0.20
N ASP A 41 -10.78 -2.80 0.51
CA ASP A 41 -10.93 -3.28 1.88
C ASP A 41 -10.28 -4.66 2.04
N ASP A 42 -9.49 -5.07 1.06
CA ASP A 42 -8.85 -6.38 1.04
C ASP A 42 -7.45 -6.27 0.46
N LEU A 43 -6.47 -5.96 1.32
CA LEU A 43 -5.10 -5.77 0.86
C LEU A 43 -4.52 -7.05 0.27
N ALA A 44 -4.90 -8.21 0.80
CA ALA A 44 -4.38 -9.46 0.26
C ALA A 44 -4.73 -9.61 -1.20
N SER A 45 -5.98 -9.34 -1.56
CA SER A 45 -6.41 -9.41 -2.95
C SER A 45 -5.72 -8.34 -3.79
N PHE A 46 -5.53 -7.15 -3.23
CA PHE A 46 -4.84 -6.10 -3.95
C PHE A 46 -3.41 -6.53 -4.29
N TRP A 47 -2.68 -7.07 -3.30
CA TRP A 47 -1.29 -7.50 -3.52
C TRP A 47 -1.17 -8.58 -4.60
N SER A 48 -2.14 -9.50 -4.64
CA SER A 48 -2.04 -10.63 -5.57
C SER A 48 -2.61 -10.34 -6.94
N GLY A 49 -3.19 -9.17 -7.15
CA GLY A 49 -3.79 -8.82 -8.45
C GLY A 49 -3.37 -7.45 -8.93
N PRO A 50 -4.13 -6.40 -8.57
CA PRO A 50 -3.88 -5.07 -9.16
C PRO A 50 -2.50 -4.50 -8.87
N TYR A 51 -1.85 -4.94 -7.79
CA TYR A 51 -0.57 -4.36 -7.41
C TYR A 51 0.48 -4.45 -8.52
N ALA A 52 0.50 -5.56 -9.25
CA ALA A 52 1.53 -5.74 -10.28
C ALA A 52 1.50 -4.60 -11.30
N GLN A 53 0.31 -4.20 -11.71
CA GLN A 53 0.18 -3.11 -12.68
C GLN A 53 0.46 -1.76 -12.05
N VAL A 54 -0.01 -1.55 -10.83
CA VAL A 54 0.27 -0.31 -10.10
C VAL A 54 1.76 -0.16 -9.88
N ARG A 55 2.44 -1.26 -9.52
CA ARG A 55 3.88 -1.25 -9.31
C ARG A 55 4.62 -0.80 -10.57
N ALA A 56 4.24 -1.36 -11.72
CA ALA A 56 4.89 -1.00 -12.96
C ALA A 56 4.76 0.50 -13.24
N GLU A 57 3.58 1.04 -12.99
CA GLU A 57 3.35 2.46 -13.19
C GLU A 57 4.14 3.32 -12.21
N MET A 58 4.17 2.89 -10.95
CA MET A 58 4.89 3.64 -9.93
C MET A 58 6.38 3.64 -10.15
N ARG A 59 6.93 2.52 -10.64
CA ARG A 59 8.36 2.48 -10.97
C ARG A 59 8.70 3.48 -12.06
N GLY A 60 7.79 3.69 -12.99
CA GLY A 60 8.03 4.66 -14.04
C GLY A 60 7.93 6.10 -13.58
N ARG A 61 7.02 6.37 -12.65
CA ARG A 61 6.78 7.75 -12.20
C ARG A 61 7.64 8.16 -11.02
N TYR A 62 7.94 7.20 -10.14
CA TYR A 62 8.64 7.49 -8.89
C TYR A 62 9.80 6.52 -8.71
N PRO A 63 10.78 6.57 -9.61
CA PRO A 63 11.85 5.55 -9.61
C PRO A 63 12.75 5.61 -8.38
N LYS A 64 12.71 6.68 -7.61
CA LYS A 64 13.56 6.78 -6.43
C LYS A 64 12.95 6.12 -5.20
N HIS A 65 11.70 5.69 -5.28
CA HIS A 65 11.06 4.97 -4.20
C HIS A 65 11.16 3.47 -4.47
N PRO A 66 11.29 2.65 -3.42
CA PRO A 66 11.31 1.21 -3.63
C PRO A 66 9.90 0.69 -3.94
N TRP A 67 9.82 -0.15 -4.95
CA TRP A 67 8.56 -0.78 -5.36
C TRP A 67 8.80 -2.27 -5.44
N PRO A 68 8.71 -2.99 -4.30
CA PRO A 68 9.10 -4.41 -4.24
C PRO A 68 8.16 -5.29 -5.05
N GLU A 69 8.71 -6.39 -5.56
CA GLU A 69 7.89 -7.39 -6.21
C GLU A 69 7.03 -8.16 -5.22
N ASP A 70 7.50 -8.26 -4.00
CA ASP A 70 6.81 -8.99 -2.95
C ASP A 70 6.37 -8.03 -1.86
N PRO A 71 5.19 -7.44 -2.01
CA PRO A 71 4.72 -6.48 -1.02
C PRO A 71 4.37 -7.11 0.32
N TRP A 72 4.15 -8.43 0.33
CA TRP A 72 3.79 -9.15 1.56
C TRP A 72 4.92 -9.07 2.59
N ASN A 73 6.16 -9.16 2.11
CA ASN A 73 7.32 -9.24 2.98
C ASN A 73 8.17 -7.98 2.91
N ALA A 74 7.65 -6.94 2.31
CA ALA A 74 8.40 -5.70 2.20
C ALA A 74 8.26 -4.86 3.47
N ILE A 75 9.19 -3.92 3.61
CA ILE A 75 9.18 -3.00 4.74
C ILE A 75 8.45 -1.74 4.33
N ALA A 76 7.55 -1.28 5.19
CA ALA A 76 6.88 0.00 4.95
C ALA A 76 7.92 1.11 4.85
N THR A 77 7.76 2.00 3.87
CA THR A 77 8.81 2.97 3.56
C THR A 77 8.40 4.42 3.76
N ALA A 78 7.23 4.65 4.34
CA ALA A 78 6.70 6.01 4.45
C ALA A 78 7.62 6.95 5.19
N ARG A 79 8.34 6.45 6.18
CA ARG A 79 9.16 7.30 7.04
C ARG A 79 10.62 6.91 7.03
N THR A 80 11.05 6.18 6.03
CA THR A 80 12.40 5.64 6.04
C THR A 80 13.45 6.72 5.99
N LYS A 81 13.17 7.83 5.38
CA LYS A 81 14.14 8.89 5.29
C LYS A 81 14.33 9.66 6.57
N ASN A 82 13.53 9.39 7.51
CA ASN A 82 13.66 10.06 8.77
C ASN A 82 14.48 9.33 9.73
N ARG A 83 14.72 8.58 9.66
CA ARG A 83 15.20 7.88 10.53
C ARG A 83 16.19 7.72 10.81
N MET A 84 16.15 7.84 10.72
CA MET A 84 16.93 7.60 10.88
C MET A 84 17.16 7.65 11.11
#